data_638e6296a282d88e4cbb3ab417f7e746
#
_entry.id   638e6296a282d88e4cbb3ab417f7e746
#
_cell.length_a   1.000
_cell.length_b   1.000
_cell.length_c   1.000
_cell.angle_alpha   90.00
_cell.angle_beta   90.00
_cell.angle_gamma   90.00
#
_symmetry.space_group_name_H-M   'P 1'
#
loop_
_entity.id
_entity.type
_entity.pdbx_description
1 polymer ?
#
loop_
_entity_poly.entity_id
_entity_poly.type
_entity_poly.pdbx_seq_one_letter_code
_entity_poly.pdbx_strand_id
1 'polypeptide(L)'
;MKKTKIDWCDSTINPVVGCSRNCPYCYAKKINDRFHITPDFSKPVFFPERLKQFNSKKPKSIFINSMSDIEYWTGEQMKSTISAIKANKHHKYIFLTKADCAPYDLFFYHSFHQKNEEKSSLNIKTADAAEGQHVFLGKTITGQADITFTDYYNFDFLSIEPIHEAITLGNTRKGSNLKQVIIGAETGNRKGKVIPKKEWIDDIVRQADERGIR
;
A
#
# COMPACT_ATOMS: atom_id res chain seq x y z
N MET A 1 -13.76 -15.22 6.37
CA MET A 1 -12.43 -14.58 6.27
C MET A 1 -11.79 -14.55 7.66
N LYS A 2 -10.52 -14.96 7.77
CA LYS A 2 -9.78 -14.86 9.05
C LYS A 2 -9.44 -13.40 9.33
N LYS A 3 -9.56 -12.97 10.60
CA LYS A 3 -9.12 -11.65 11.06
C LYS A 3 -7.60 -11.53 10.86
N THR A 4 -7.16 -10.44 10.28
CA THR A 4 -5.72 -10.16 10.15
C THR A 4 -5.11 -9.76 11.51
N LYS A 5 -3.78 -9.84 11.61
CA LYS A 5 -3.02 -9.30 12.75
C LYS A 5 -2.52 -7.86 12.48
N ILE A 6 -2.92 -7.27 11.36
CA ILE A 6 -2.59 -5.90 10.99
C ILE A 6 -3.64 -5.00 11.62
N ASP A 7 -3.24 -4.12 12.53
CA ASP A 7 -4.16 -3.37 13.40
C ASP A 7 -4.97 -2.30 12.64
N TRP A 8 -4.46 -1.82 11.51
CA TRP A 8 -5.10 -0.75 10.72
C TRP A 8 -6.02 -1.25 9.60
N CYS A 9 -6.29 -2.56 9.51
CA CYS A 9 -7.27 -3.11 8.57
C CYS A 9 -8.03 -4.32 9.15
N ASP A 10 -9.25 -4.54 8.68
CA ASP A 10 -10.08 -5.68 9.13
C ASP A 10 -9.65 -7.00 8.49
N SER A 11 -9.14 -6.94 7.27
CA SER A 11 -8.75 -8.13 6.50
C SER A 11 -7.77 -7.82 5.39
N THR A 12 -7.08 -8.86 4.93
CA THR A 12 -6.25 -8.81 3.73
C THR A 12 -6.85 -9.67 2.63
N ILE A 13 -6.89 -9.15 1.41
CA ILE A 13 -7.24 -9.90 0.21
C ILE A 13 -6.15 -9.61 -0.82
N ASN A 14 -5.44 -10.65 -1.23
CA ASN A 14 -4.29 -10.52 -2.12
C ASN A 14 -4.63 -11.14 -3.49
N PRO A 15 -5.21 -10.37 -4.44
CA PRO A 15 -5.46 -10.88 -5.79
C PRO A 15 -4.17 -11.15 -6.54
N VAL A 16 -3.08 -10.46 -6.18
CA VAL A 16 -1.73 -10.76 -6.68
C VAL A 16 -0.84 -11.18 -5.54
N VAL A 17 -0.05 -12.22 -5.73
CA VAL A 17 0.97 -12.70 -4.79
C VAL A 17 2.31 -12.79 -5.51
N GLY A 18 3.34 -12.24 -4.89
CA GLY A 18 4.68 -12.15 -5.42
C GLY A 18 5.16 -10.72 -5.62
N CYS A 19 6.47 -10.50 -5.50
CA CYS A 19 7.09 -9.19 -5.58
C CYS A 19 8.57 -9.32 -5.96
N SER A 20 9.00 -8.58 -6.97
CA SER A 20 10.38 -8.63 -7.46
C SER A 20 11.36 -7.78 -6.63
N ARG A 21 10.87 -6.95 -5.68
CA ARG A 21 11.71 -6.02 -4.90
C ARG A 21 12.71 -6.69 -3.95
N ASN A 22 12.44 -7.93 -3.53
CA ASN A 22 13.34 -8.75 -2.70
C ASN A 22 13.83 -8.09 -1.39
N CYS A 23 12.95 -7.42 -0.65
CA CYS A 23 13.30 -6.80 0.62
C CYS A 23 13.79 -7.85 1.64
N PRO A 24 14.92 -7.62 2.36
CA PRO A 24 15.48 -8.61 3.28
C PRO A 24 14.59 -8.90 4.50
N TYR A 25 13.69 -7.99 4.85
CA TYR A 25 12.73 -8.11 5.94
C TYR A 25 11.34 -8.59 5.48
N CYS A 26 11.17 -8.95 4.20
CA CYS A 26 9.86 -9.26 3.61
C CYS A 26 9.15 -10.41 4.33
N TYR A 27 8.10 -10.12 5.06
CA TYR A 27 7.26 -11.12 5.71
C TYR A 27 6.43 -11.93 4.70
N ALA A 28 6.02 -11.30 3.60
CA ALA A 28 5.22 -11.94 2.57
C ALA A 28 5.98 -13.06 1.86
N LYS A 29 7.28 -12.84 1.59
CA LYS A 29 8.16 -13.88 1.07
C LYS A 29 8.26 -15.06 2.05
N LYS A 30 8.46 -14.80 3.35
CA LYS A 30 8.51 -15.86 4.39
C LYS A 30 7.20 -16.65 4.46
N ILE A 31 6.05 -15.98 4.29
CA ILE A 31 4.74 -16.65 4.23
C ILE A 31 4.66 -17.51 2.98
N ASN A 32 5.08 -16.99 1.82
CA ASN A 32 5.10 -17.78 0.57
C ASN A 32 6.00 -18.99 0.68
N ASP A 33 7.22 -18.83 1.21
CA ASP A 33 8.20 -19.93 1.37
C ASP A 33 7.66 -21.04 2.30
N ARG A 34 6.86 -20.66 3.31
CA ARG A 34 6.22 -21.61 4.24
C ARG A 34 5.01 -22.34 3.66
N PHE A 35 4.18 -21.63 2.88
CA PHE A 35 2.88 -22.15 2.42
C PHE A 35 2.85 -22.47 0.92
N HIS A 36 3.95 -22.22 0.20
CA HIS A 36 4.10 -22.48 -1.24
C HIS A 36 2.94 -21.93 -2.07
N ILE A 37 2.51 -20.68 -1.80
CA ILE A 37 1.37 -20.05 -2.46
C ILE A 37 1.66 -19.83 -3.95
N THR A 38 2.91 -19.43 -4.26
CA THR A 38 3.45 -19.36 -5.62
C THR A 38 4.76 -20.11 -5.71
N PRO A 39 5.09 -20.69 -6.85
CA PRO A 39 6.36 -21.42 -7.04
C PRO A 39 7.60 -20.52 -6.89
N ASP A 40 7.48 -19.27 -7.34
CA ASP A 40 8.54 -18.27 -7.32
C ASP A 40 7.94 -16.91 -6.89
N PHE A 41 8.24 -16.49 -5.65
CA PHE A 41 7.73 -15.25 -5.11
C PHE A 41 8.23 -14.00 -5.86
N SER A 42 9.35 -14.09 -6.59
CA SER A 42 9.86 -12.97 -7.38
C SER A 42 9.00 -12.68 -8.63
N LYS A 43 8.12 -13.59 -9.01
CA LYS A 43 7.23 -13.49 -10.15
C LYS A 43 5.79 -13.33 -9.68
N PRO A 44 5.21 -12.13 -9.75
CA PRO A 44 3.81 -11.91 -9.32
C PRO A 44 2.83 -12.79 -10.08
N VAL A 45 1.98 -13.50 -9.34
CA VAL A 45 0.94 -14.39 -9.87
C VAL A 45 -0.43 -13.81 -9.52
N PHE A 46 -1.34 -13.79 -10.50
CA PHE A 46 -2.70 -13.29 -10.33
C PHE A 46 -3.67 -14.43 -9.94
N PHE A 47 -4.49 -14.16 -8.94
CA PHE A 47 -5.55 -15.04 -8.41
C PHE A 47 -6.92 -14.36 -8.55
N PRO A 48 -7.50 -14.28 -9.76
CA PRO A 48 -8.72 -13.52 -10.01
C PRO A 48 -9.91 -14.00 -9.17
N GLU A 49 -9.94 -15.27 -8.80
CA GLU A 49 -11.00 -15.85 -7.96
C GLU A 49 -11.06 -15.19 -6.56
N ARG A 50 -9.98 -14.60 -6.08
CA ARG A 50 -9.94 -13.90 -4.79
C ARG A 50 -10.71 -12.58 -4.81
N LEU A 51 -10.92 -11.99 -5.98
CA LEU A 51 -11.72 -10.77 -6.13
C LEU A 51 -13.19 -11.01 -5.71
N LYS A 52 -13.69 -12.24 -5.80
CA LYS A 52 -15.03 -12.61 -5.29
C LYS A 52 -15.21 -12.35 -3.80
N GLN A 53 -14.12 -12.24 -3.03
CA GLN A 53 -14.17 -11.95 -1.60
C GLN A 53 -14.60 -10.50 -1.31
N PHE A 54 -14.53 -9.59 -2.29
CA PHE A 54 -15.07 -8.23 -2.19
C PHE A 54 -16.60 -8.21 -2.12
N ASN A 55 -17.29 -9.25 -2.57
CA ASN A 55 -18.73 -9.32 -2.55
C ASN A 55 -19.33 -9.53 -1.14
N SER A 56 -18.51 -9.52 -0.08
CA SER A 56 -19.00 -9.62 1.29
C SER A 56 -19.86 -8.41 1.64
N LYS A 57 -21.07 -8.62 2.18
CA LYS A 57 -22.05 -7.54 2.44
C LYS A 57 -21.63 -6.58 3.57
N LYS A 58 -20.86 -7.07 4.56
CA LYS A 58 -20.45 -6.26 5.71
C LYS A 58 -19.30 -5.34 5.30
N PRO A 59 -19.42 -4.01 5.47
CA PRO A 59 -18.35 -3.07 5.23
C PRO A 59 -17.07 -3.43 6.00
N LYS A 60 -15.92 -3.29 5.36
CA LYS A 60 -14.59 -3.60 5.93
C LYS A 60 -13.53 -2.68 5.37
N SER A 61 -12.45 -2.51 6.15
CA SER A 61 -11.18 -2.01 5.67
C SER A 61 -10.33 -3.17 5.16
N ILE A 62 -10.01 -3.18 3.88
CA ILE A 62 -9.34 -4.30 3.19
C ILE A 62 -7.98 -3.85 2.67
N PHE A 63 -6.90 -4.46 3.16
CA PHE A 63 -5.58 -4.28 2.60
C PHE A 63 -5.36 -5.25 1.43
N ILE A 64 -5.18 -4.72 0.22
CA ILE A 64 -5.29 -5.51 -1.03
C ILE A 64 -3.96 -6.14 -1.45
N ASN A 65 -2.84 -5.51 -1.15
CA ASN A 65 -1.55 -5.95 -1.66
C ASN A 65 -0.51 -6.24 -0.57
N SER A 66 -0.97 -6.88 0.52
CA SER A 66 -0.06 -7.28 1.61
C SER A 66 0.99 -8.33 1.19
N MET A 67 0.80 -9.00 0.06
CA MET A 67 1.72 -10.02 -0.47
C MET A 67 2.31 -9.67 -1.85
N SER A 68 2.22 -8.40 -2.25
CA SER A 68 2.78 -7.91 -3.52
C SER A 68 3.02 -6.40 -3.42
N ASP A 69 3.66 -5.81 -4.42
CA ASP A 69 3.69 -4.36 -4.60
C ASP A 69 3.03 -4.04 -5.95
N ILE A 70 2.15 -3.04 -5.96
CA ILE A 70 1.40 -2.63 -7.16
C ILE A 70 2.31 -2.17 -8.30
N GLU A 71 3.55 -1.77 -8.01
CA GLU A 71 4.57 -1.44 -9.00
C GLU A 71 4.83 -2.59 -9.98
N TYR A 72 4.67 -3.84 -9.53
CA TYR A 72 4.93 -5.04 -10.33
C TYR A 72 3.65 -5.69 -10.87
N TRP A 73 2.50 -5.03 -10.72
CA TRP A 73 1.25 -5.55 -11.27
C TRP A 73 1.15 -5.24 -12.78
N THR A 74 0.55 -6.16 -13.53
CA THR A 74 0.20 -5.90 -14.94
C THR A 74 -1.03 -4.99 -15.03
N GLY A 75 -1.23 -4.36 -16.20
CA GLY A 75 -2.43 -3.56 -16.46
C GLY A 75 -3.71 -4.37 -16.32
N GLU A 76 -3.74 -5.64 -16.72
CA GLU A 76 -4.88 -6.53 -16.58
C GLU A 76 -5.21 -6.82 -15.11
N GLN A 77 -4.19 -7.11 -14.28
CA GLN A 77 -4.35 -7.33 -12.84
C GLN A 77 -4.94 -6.09 -12.16
N MET A 78 -4.42 -4.92 -12.51
CA MET A 78 -4.91 -3.64 -12.00
C MET A 78 -6.34 -3.38 -12.43
N LYS A 79 -6.65 -3.48 -13.74
CA LYS A 79 -7.99 -3.27 -14.31
C LYS A 79 -9.04 -4.18 -13.66
N SER A 80 -8.74 -5.47 -13.55
CA SER A 80 -9.64 -6.45 -12.92
C SER A 80 -9.91 -6.12 -11.45
N THR A 81 -8.86 -5.75 -10.70
CA THR A 81 -8.99 -5.39 -9.28
C THR A 81 -9.82 -4.12 -9.12
N ILE A 82 -9.55 -3.07 -9.92
CA ILE A 82 -10.30 -1.81 -9.91
C ILE A 82 -11.77 -2.04 -10.25
N SER A 83 -12.05 -2.87 -11.24
CA SER A 83 -13.45 -3.19 -11.62
C SER A 83 -14.20 -3.85 -10.46
N ALA A 84 -13.54 -4.76 -9.74
CA ALA A 84 -14.13 -5.39 -8.57
C ALA A 84 -14.34 -4.41 -7.40
N ILE A 85 -13.42 -3.46 -7.19
CA ILE A 85 -13.55 -2.36 -6.21
C ILE A 85 -14.77 -1.49 -6.56
N LYS A 86 -14.87 -1.04 -7.80
CA LYS A 86 -16.00 -0.20 -8.28
C LYS A 86 -17.35 -0.87 -8.09
N ALA A 87 -17.43 -2.19 -8.20
CA ALA A 87 -18.64 -2.96 -7.96
C ALA A 87 -18.99 -3.11 -6.46
N ASN A 88 -18.06 -2.79 -5.55
CA ASN A 88 -18.17 -3.05 -4.11
C ASN A 88 -17.75 -1.85 -3.26
N LYS A 89 -18.26 -0.66 -3.55
CA LYS A 89 -17.88 0.65 -2.94
C LYS A 89 -18.14 0.77 -1.44
N HIS A 90 -18.88 -0.16 -0.85
CA HIS A 90 -19.17 -0.15 0.60
C HIS A 90 -18.00 -0.58 1.49
N HIS A 91 -16.89 -1.04 0.90
CA HIS A 91 -15.64 -1.31 1.61
C HIS A 91 -14.67 -0.13 1.52
N LYS A 92 -13.71 -0.07 2.46
CA LYS A 92 -12.50 0.73 2.33
C LYS A 92 -11.38 -0.15 1.82
N TYR A 93 -10.70 0.28 0.77
CA TYR A 93 -9.62 -0.45 0.13
C TYR A 93 -8.30 0.27 0.36
N ILE A 94 -7.32 -0.46 0.84
CA ILE A 94 -6.03 0.10 1.22
C ILE A 94 -4.96 -0.54 0.36
N PHE A 95 -4.18 0.28 -0.30
CA PHE A 95 -2.99 -0.10 -1.05
C PHE A 95 -1.74 0.47 -0.39
N LEU A 96 -0.63 -0.23 -0.51
CA LEU A 96 0.65 0.21 0.00
C LEU A 96 1.74 -0.10 -1.02
N THR A 97 2.61 0.85 -1.30
CA THR A 97 3.70 0.67 -2.27
C THR A 97 5.02 1.23 -1.74
N LYS A 98 6.12 0.71 -2.27
CA LYS A 98 7.48 1.23 -2.10
C LYS A 98 7.97 1.96 -3.34
N ALA A 99 7.15 2.06 -4.38
CA ALA A 99 7.52 2.76 -5.60
C ALA A 99 7.77 4.25 -5.35
N ASP A 100 8.75 4.80 -6.07
CA ASP A 100 9.14 6.21 -5.96
C ASP A 100 8.30 7.15 -6.83
N CYS A 101 7.40 6.60 -7.65
CA CYS A 101 6.51 7.37 -8.49
C CYS A 101 5.24 7.82 -7.74
N ALA A 102 4.67 8.93 -8.19
CA ALA A 102 3.41 9.41 -7.65
C ALA A 102 2.30 8.36 -7.82
N PRO A 103 1.38 8.24 -6.85
CA PRO A 103 0.28 7.28 -6.90
C PRO A 103 -0.57 7.37 -8.17
N TYR A 104 -0.71 8.57 -8.69
CA TYR A 104 -1.42 8.83 -9.94
C TYR A 104 -0.73 8.18 -11.13
N ASP A 105 0.62 8.19 -11.16
CA ASP A 105 1.40 7.62 -12.24
C ASP A 105 1.33 6.10 -12.24
N LEU A 106 1.27 5.45 -11.09
CA LEU A 106 1.08 4.01 -10.99
C LEU A 106 -0.27 3.56 -11.57
N PHE A 107 -1.35 4.25 -11.22
CA PHE A 107 -2.68 3.98 -11.77
C PHE A 107 -2.80 4.46 -13.23
N PHE A 108 -2.11 5.56 -13.62
CA PHE A 108 -2.05 6.07 -14.99
C PHE A 108 -1.11 5.26 -15.87
N TYR A 109 0.07 4.88 -15.40
CA TYR A 109 1.04 4.11 -16.17
C TYR A 109 0.44 2.80 -16.68
N HIS A 110 -0.30 2.11 -15.85
CA HIS A 110 -1.03 0.91 -16.25
C HIS A 110 -2.22 1.17 -17.18
N SER A 111 -2.69 2.43 -17.25
CA SER A 111 -3.76 2.85 -18.18
C SER A 111 -3.22 3.24 -19.58
N PHE A 112 -2.03 3.86 -19.64
CA PHE A 112 -1.47 4.43 -20.88
C PHE A 112 -0.78 3.43 -21.79
N HIS A 113 -0.27 2.33 -21.24
CA HIS A 113 0.43 1.31 -22.04
C HIS A 113 -0.52 0.34 -22.75
N GLN A 114 -1.81 0.42 -22.49
CA GLN A 114 -2.83 -0.24 -23.33
C GLN A 114 -3.37 0.78 -24.34
N LYS A 115 -2.83 0.74 -25.56
CA LYS A 115 -3.38 1.47 -26.70
C LYS A 115 -4.87 1.15 -26.84
N ASN A 116 -5.73 2.20 -26.83
CA ASN A 116 -7.14 2.20 -27.25
C ASN A 116 -8.25 1.93 -26.24
N GLU A 117 -8.16 2.29 -24.95
CA GLU A 117 -9.38 2.33 -24.13
C GLU A 117 -9.56 3.68 -23.42
N GLU A 118 -10.81 4.12 -23.33
CA GLU A 118 -11.27 5.44 -22.86
C GLU A 118 -10.56 5.94 -21.58
N LYS A 119 -9.96 7.13 -21.70
CA LYS A 119 -9.17 7.81 -20.67
C LYS A 119 -9.92 8.09 -19.34
N SER A 120 -11.24 7.91 -19.31
CA SER A 120 -12.09 8.32 -18.19
C SER A 120 -12.36 7.23 -17.14
N SER A 121 -12.10 5.95 -17.44
CA SER A 121 -12.59 4.86 -16.61
C SER A 121 -11.69 4.45 -15.45
N LEU A 122 -10.44 4.90 -15.42
CA LEU A 122 -9.43 4.45 -14.44
C LEU A 122 -9.07 5.48 -13.36
N ASN A 123 -9.61 6.68 -13.41
CA ASN A 123 -9.35 7.68 -12.37
C ASN A 123 -10.22 7.37 -11.12
N ILE A 124 -9.73 6.46 -10.27
CA ILE A 124 -10.42 6.05 -9.04
C ILE A 124 -10.60 7.24 -8.09
N LYS A 125 -9.61 8.15 -8.01
CA LYS A 125 -9.69 9.27 -7.05
C LYS A 125 -10.66 10.36 -7.46
N THR A 126 -10.86 10.63 -8.74
CA THR A 126 -11.85 11.62 -9.17
C THR A 126 -13.29 11.10 -9.07
N ALA A 127 -13.50 9.81 -9.25
CA ALA A 127 -14.79 9.19 -9.00
C ALA A 127 -15.11 9.09 -7.49
N ASP A 128 -14.09 8.86 -6.64
CA ASP A 128 -14.22 8.78 -5.19
C ASP A 128 -14.56 10.11 -4.53
N ALA A 129 -14.08 11.22 -5.06
CA ALA A 129 -14.31 12.54 -4.47
C ALA A 129 -15.82 12.94 -4.47
N ALA A 130 -16.60 12.40 -5.40
CA ALA A 130 -18.03 12.66 -5.51
C ALA A 130 -18.91 11.76 -4.61
N GLU A 131 -18.39 10.58 -4.20
CA GLU A 131 -19.17 9.55 -3.48
C GLU A 131 -18.60 9.21 -2.08
N GLY A 132 -17.58 9.95 -1.62
CA GLY A 132 -16.82 9.64 -0.41
C GLY A 132 -15.62 8.72 -0.69
N GLN A 133 -14.47 9.09 -0.14
CA GLN A 133 -13.23 8.36 -0.38
C GLN A 133 -13.31 6.94 0.20
N HIS A 134 -13.17 5.92 -0.64
CA HIS A 134 -13.14 4.50 -0.24
C HIS A 134 -11.85 3.77 -0.67
N VAL A 135 -10.98 4.42 -1.46
CA VAL A 135 -9.66 3.90 -1.81
C VAL A 135 -8.57 4.77 -1.18
N PHE A 136 -7.68 4.14 -0.43
CA PHE A 136 -6.58 4.78 0.29
C PHE A 136 -5.27 4.22 -0.22
N LEU A 137 -4.35 5.10 -0.55
CA LEU A 137 -3.04 4.75 -1.06
C LEU A 137 -1.94 5.25 -0.13
N GLY A 138 -1.14 4.34 0.38
CA GLY A 138 -0.01 4.61 1.24
C GLY A 138 1.33 4.34 0.58
N LYS A 139 2.36 5.04 1.08
CA LYS A 139 3.77 4.76 0.77
C LYS A 139 4.46 4.12 1.96
N THR A 140 5.18 3.04 1.72
CA THR A 140 6.09 2.47 2.72
C THR A 140 7.42 3.21 2.69
N ILE A 141 7.87 3.61 3.86
CA ILE A 141 9.17 4.25 4.10
C ILE A 141 9.90 3.44 5.16
N THR A 142 11.19 3.18 4.95
CA THR A 142 12.02 2.42 5.92
C THR A 142 13.21 3.21 6.41
N GLY A 143 13.58 4.27 5.68
CA GLY A 143 14.68 5.17 6.00
C GLY A 143 14.52 6.51 5.30
N GLN A 144 15.44 7.44 5.59
CA GLN A 144 15.41 8.80 5.05
C GLN A 144 15.48 8.83 3.51
N ALA A 145 16.21 7.88 2.90
CA ALA A 145 16.33 7.79 1.45
C ALA A 145 15.01 7.51 0.72
N ASP A 146 14.03 6.89 1.40
CA ASP A 146 12.71 6.62 0.83
C ASP A 146 11.82 7.89 0.78
N ILE A 147 12.24 8.98 1.43
CA ILE A 147 11.54 10.26 1.41
C ILE A 147 12.05 11.07 0.23
N THR A 148 11.35 11.02 -0.88
CA THR A 148 11.58 11.92 -2.02
C THR A 148 10.72 13.16 -1.88
N PHE A 149 11.30 14.33 -2.17
CA PHE A 149 10.77 15.66 -1.80
C PHE A 149 9.44 16.02 -2.47
N THR A 150 9.00 15.26 -3.49
CA THR A 150 7.82 15.61 -4.29
C THR A 150 6.67 14.64 -4.19
N ASP A 151 6.90 13.39 -3.83
CA ASP A 151 5.96 12.31 -4.15
C ASP A 151 5.07 11.84 -3.00
N TYR A 152 5.53 11.92 -1.73
CA TYR A 152 4.73 11.40 -0.61
C TYR A 152 3.51 12.26 -0.26
N TYR A 153 3.47 13.51 -0.67
CA TYR A 153 2.31 14.40 -0.45
C TYR A 153 1.04 13.97 -1.17
N ASN A 154 1.19 13.15 -2.20
CA ASN A 154 0.08 12.63 -2.96
C ASN A 154 -0.51 11.34 -2.35
N PHE A 155 0.16 10.76 -1.35
CA PHE A 155 -0.33 9.60 -0.63
C PHE A 155 -1.29 10.01 0.49
N ASP A 156 -2.23 9.14 0.83
CA ASP A 156 -3.18 9.37 1.90
C ASP A 156 -2.53 9.10 3.28
N PHE A 157 -1.56 8.20 3.32
CA PHE A 157 -0.82 7.86 4.53
C PHE A 157 0.61 7.39 4.23
N LEU A 158 1.47 7.46 5.23
CA LEU A 158 2.79 6.83 5.23
C LEU A 158 2.78 5.62 6.18
N SER A 159 3.41 4.52 5.75
CA SER A 159 3.73 3.38 6.60
C SER A 159 5.25 3.33 6.79
N ILE A 160 5.70 3.79 7.94
CA ILE A 160 7.11 3.72 8.35
C ILE A 160 7.33 2.35 9.02
N GLU A 161 7.24 1.30 8.20
CA GLU A 161 7.29 -0.10 8.65
C GLU A 161 8.10 -0.99 7.69
N PRO A 162 9.22 -1.53 8.16
CA PRO A 162 9.86 -1.29 9.45
C PRO A 162 10.66 0.02 9.43
N ILE A 163 10.70 0.74 10.56
CA ILE A 163 11.59 1.87 10.73
C ILE A 163 13.02 1.37 10.98
N HIS A 164 13.98 1.84 10.17
CA HIS A 164 15.37 1.40 10.25
C HIS A 164 16.34 2.47 10.75
N GLU A 165 15.94 3.73 10.73
CA GLU A 165 16.74 4.88 11.13
C GLU A 165 15.87 6.07 11.53
N ALA A 166 16.48 7.15 12.01
CA ALA A 166 15.80 8.42 12.21
C ALA A 166 15.28 8.96 10.87
N ILE A 167 14.06 9.50 10.86
CA ILE A 167 13.41 10.01 9.65
C ILE A 167 12.92 11.43 9.92
N THR A 168 13.29 12.34 9.05
CA THR A 168 12.73 13.69 9.00
C THR A 168 11.64 13.72 7.93
N LEU A 169 10.41 13.91 8.36
CA LEU A 169 9.29 14.19 7.47
C LEU A 169 9.51 15.58 6.87
N GLY A 170 9.63 15.69 5.56
CA GLY A 170 9.79 16.99 4.90
C GLY A 170 8.57 17.92 5.13
N ASN A 171 8.65 19.16 4.68
CA ASN A 171 7.55 20.09 4.83
C ASN A 171 6.34 19.66 4.01
N THR A 172 5.18 19.56 4.65
CA THR A 172 3.92 19.33 3.94
C THR A 172 3.60 20.54 3.06
N ARG A 173 3.38 20.30 1.78
CA ARG A 173 2.90 21.37 0.89
C ARG A 173 1.42 21.67 1.18
N LYS A 174 1.01 22.93 1.01
CA LYS A 174 -0.40 23.30 1.05
C LYS A 174 -1.15 22.45 0.01
N GLY A 175 -2.18 21.72 0.46
CA GLY A 175 -2.92 20.77 -0.39
C GLY A 175 -2.42 19.32 -0.37
N SER A 176 -1.50 18.98 0.53
CA SER A 176 -1.12 17.56 0.77
C SER A 176 -2.33 16.71 1.16
N ASN A 177 -2.41 15.51 0.60
CA ASN A 177 -3.41 14.50 0.97
C ASN A 177 -3.01 13.67 2.20
N LEU A 178 -1.79 13.83 2.68
CA LEU A 178 -1.25 13.05 3.79
C LEU A 178 -2.00 13.36 5.08
N LYS A 179 -2.65 12.34 5.65
CA LYS A 179 -3.49 12.47 6.86
C LYS A 179 -3.07 11.57 8.00
N GLN A 180 -2.20 10.59 7.72
CA GLN A 180 -1.83 9.58 8.72
C GLN A 180 -0.40 9.09 8.51
N VAL A 181 0.27 8.80 9.63
CA VAL A 181 1.54 8.08 9.66
C VAL A 181 1.37 6.84 10.54
N ILE A 182 1.77 5.69 10.03
CA ILE A 182 1.82 4.42 10.77
C ILE A 182 3.29 4.12 11.03
N ILE A 183 3.64 3.78 12.26
CA ILE A 183 5.02 3.50 12.65
C ILE A 183 5.11 2.09 13.22
N GLY A 184 6.06 1.30 12.74
CA GLY A 184 6.24 -0.06 13.22
C GLY A 184 7.67 -0.56 13.13
N ALA A 185 8.02 -1.45 14.06
CA ALA A 185 9.31 -2.14 14.06
C ALA A 185 9.27 -3.39 13.17
N GLU A 186 10.42 -3.85 12.73
CA GLU A 186 10.53 -5.13 12.05
C GLU A 186 10.12 -6.27 13.00
N THR A 187 9.14 -7.06 12.55
CA THR A 187 8.66 -8.23 13.30
C THR A 187 9.46 -9.49 12.96
N GLY A 188 9.36 -10.51 13.84
CA GLY A 188 10.04 -11.79 13.66
C GLY A 188 11.50 -11.78 14.12
N ASN A 189 12.23 -12.86 13.81
CA ASN A 189 13.54 -13.17 14.38
C ASN A 189 14.68 -13.10 13.34
N ARG A 190 14.61 -12.14 12.41
CA ARG A 190 15.70 -11.95 11.44
C ARG A 190 16.98 -11.54 12.16
N LYS A 191 18.10 -12.22 11.86
CA LYS A 191 19.42 -11.81 12.34
C LYS A 191 19.76 -10.42 11.79
N GLY A 192 20.19 -9.51 12.65
CA GLY A 192 20.54 -8.13 12.27
C GLY A 192 19.33 -7.25 11.96
N LYS A 193 18.12 -7.58 12.46
CA LYS A 193 17.00 -6.65 12.40
C LYS A 193 17.31 -5.39 13.20
N VAL A 194 16.85 -4.26 12.73
CA VAL A 194 16.97 -3.00 13.44
C VAL A 194 15.94 -2.94 14.57
N ILE A 195 16.41 -2.59 15.76
CA ILE A 195 15.55 -2.26 16.91
C ILE A 195 15.42 -0.74 16.91
N PRO A 196 14.22 -0.19 16.67
CA PRO A 196 14.02 1.26 16.65
C PRO A 196 14.39 1.89 17.99
N LYS A 197 15.02 3.05 17.94
CA LYS A 197 15.23 3.88 19.14
C LYS A 197 13.94 4.63 19.43
N LYS A 198 13.64 4.79 20.72
CA LYS A 198 12.46 5.55 21.16
C LYS A 198 12.46 6.97 20.61
N GLU A 199 13.64 7.61 20.57
CA GLU A 199 13.82 8.97 20.10
C GLU A 199 13.40 9.13 18.63
N TRP A 200 13.61 8.10 17.79
CA TRP A 200 13.16 8.14 16.38
C TRP A 200 11.64 8.17 16.24
N ILE A 201 10.97 7.40 17.11
CA ILE A 201 9.51 7.31 17.11
C ILE A 201 8.93 8.61 17.66
N ASP A 202 9.44 9.08 18.79
CA ASP A 202 8.99 10.33 19.44
C ASP A 202 9.15 11.54 18.50
N ASP A 203 10.26 11.58 17.74
CA ASP A 203 10.49 12.67 16.80
C ASP A 203 9.52 12.64 15.62
N ILE A 204 9.22 11.46 15.06
CA ILE A 204 8.22 11.32 13.99
C ILE A 204 6.84 11.72 14.50
N VAL A 205 6.46 11.31 15.70
CA VAL A 205 5.17 11.68 16.32
C VAL A 205 5.10 13.20 16.47
N ARG A 206 6.12 13.84 17.04
CA ARG A 206 6.19 15.31 17.16
C ARG A 206 6.05 15.99 15.80
N GLN A 207 6.79 15.51 14.79
CA GLN A 207 6.72 16.07 13.43
C GLN A 207 5.34 15.91 12.79
N ALA A 208 4.65 14.80 13.04
CA ALA A 208 3.30 14.56 12.55
C ALA A 208 2.28 15.50 13.24
N ASP A 209 2.37 15.61 14.57
CA ASP A 209 1.49 16.49 15.37
C ASP A 209 1.62 17.95 14.95
N GLU A 210 2.85 18.46 14.77
CA GLU A 210 3.13 19.83 14.31
C GLU A 210 2.50 20.13 12.93
N ARG A 211 2.20 19.12 12.16
CA ARG A 211 1.61 19.20 10.80
C ARG A 211 0.13 18.85 10.78
N GLY A 212 -0.47 18.51 11.91
CA GLY A 212 -1.86 18.04 11.99
C GLY A 212 -2.07 16.70 11.28
N ILE A 213 -1.03 15.86 11.19
CA ILE A 213 -1.09 14.50 10.65
C ILE A 213 -1.33 13.55 11.82
N ARG A 214 -2.27 12.63 11.66
CA ARG A 214 -2.60 11.62 12.68
C ARG A 214 -1.59 10.50 12.72
#